data_3006ab048b3aa78bfe0b9afd42b550c5
#
_entry.id   3006ab048b3aa78bfe0b9afd42b550c5
#
_cell.length_a   1.000
_cell.length_b   1.000
_cell.length_c   1.000
_cell.angle_alpha   90.00
_cell.angle_beta   90.00
_cell.angle_gamma   90.00
#
_symmetry.space_group_name_H-M   'P 1'
#
loop_
_entity.id
_entity.type
_entity.pdbx_description
1 polymer ?
#
loop_
_entity_poly.entity_id
_entity_poly.type
_entity_poly.pdbx_seq_one_letter_code
_entity_poly.pdbx_strand_id
1 'polypeptide(L)'
;MRRLIPFMRPGKGTAAAANSGARRTTDLQPPERTAEAGMTRPARRPSLRIIVTGAMMAGLLATGIFAYAERGRLSTGFVTASADAGLRLQTIEVQGRAHTPKEVLIAASELTLGQPMLTISLPALHERLATIGWVREIAVERRMPSTIRLILTERVPMALLQTEAGHRVIDEHGDIISGADPAAFGHLTVVAGSSAASNAAPLLNILRTEPELFAEVWAVTYQSERRWDVHLRNGIRVRLPETDPRTAWSRLAVID
;
A
#
# COMPACT_ATOMS: atom_id res chain seq x y z
N MET A 1 -34.78 2.10 -9.96
CA MET A 1 -35.51 0.93 -10.51
C MET A 1 -34.84 -0.36 -10.04
N ARG A 2 -35.53 -1.03 -9.13
CA ARG A 2 -35.14 -2.32 -8.52
C ARG A 2 -35.44 -3.46 -9.50
N ARG A 3 -34.52 -4.41 -9.65
CA ARG A 3 -34.87 -5.76 -10.12
C ARG A 3 -34.30 -6.79 -9.18
N LEU A 4 -35.20 -7.42 -8.48
CA LEU A 4 -35.07 -8.63 -7.66
C LEU A 4 -35.08 -9.86 -8.60
N ILE A 5 -34.24 -10.85 -8.28
CA ILE A 5 -34.26 -12.18 -8.87
C ILE A 5 -34.73 -13.16 -7.79
N PRO A 6 -35.70 -14.03 -8.06
CA PRO A 6 -36.28 -14.91 -7.05
C PRO A 6 -35.54 -16.25 -6.92
N PHE A 7 -35.51 -16.67 -5.69
CA PHE A 7 -35.10 -17.95 -5.13
C PHE A 7 -36.08 -19.07 -5.56
N MET A 8 -35.57 -20.20 -6.06
CA MET A 8 -36.39 -21.37 -6.38
C MET A 8 -35.97 -22.59 -5.55
N ARG A 9 -36.86 -23.09 -4.70
CA ARG A 9 -36.74 -24.28 -3.87
C ARG A 9 -37.31 -25.51 -4.62
N PRO A 10 -36.82 -26.73 -4.45
CA PRO A 10 -37.38 -27.91 -5.06
C PRO A 10 -38.49 -28.55 -4.20
N GLY A 11 -39.56 -28.96 -4.88
CA GLY A 11 -40.71 -29.61 -4.33
C GLY A 11 -40.50 -31.11 -4.12
N LYS A 12 -41.11 -31.59 -3.04
CA LYS A 12 -41.37 -33.01 -2.73
C LYS A 12 -42.51 -33.52 -3.61
N GLY A 13 -42.38 -34.75 -4.09
CA GLY A 13 -43.47 -35.50 -4.72
C GLY A 13 -43.48 -36.91 -4.19
N THR A 14 -44.55 -37.17 -3.51
CA THR A 14 -44.98 -38.39 -2.84
C THR A 14 -45.69 -39.40 -3.77
N ALA A 15 -45.54 -40.66 -3.41
CA ALA A 15 -46.59 -41.72 -3.30
C ALA A 15 -47.13 -42.41 -4.54
N ALA A 16 -47.10 -43.62 -4.50
CA ALA A 16 -48.09 -44.68 -4.17
C ALA A 16 -48.49 -45.57 -5.32
N ALA A 17 -48.48 -46.75 -5.03
CA ALA A 17 -49.47 -47.83 -4.91
C ALA A 17 -49.48 -48.89 -6.02
N ALA A 18 -49.23 -50.07 -5.59
CA ALA A 18 -50.11 -51.25 -5.50
C ALA A 18 -50.52 -51.92 -6.85
N ASN A 19 -50.23 -53.17 -7.02
CA ASN A 19 -51.25 -54.22 -6.90
C ASN A 19 -50.69 -55.60 -7.30
N SER A 20 -50.86 -56.53 -6.41
CA SER A 20 -51.48 -57.84 -6.45
C SER A 20 -51.20 -58.83 -7.58
N GLY A 21 -50.95 -60.06 -7.18
CA GLY A 21 -51.30 -61.21 -8.00
C GLY A 21 -50.50 -62.47 -7.74
N ALA A 22 -51.00 -63.27 -6.76
CA ALA A 22 -51.25 -64.68 -6.75
C ALA A 22 -50.17 -65.70 -7.08
N ARG A 23 -49.90 -66.49 -6.03
CA ARG A 23 -49.82 -67.95 -5.92
C ARG A 23 -49.14 -68.77 -7.02
N ARG A 24 -48.12 -69.50 -6.61
CA ARG A 24 -48.15 -70.96 -6.61
C ARG A 24 -47.04 -71.58 -5.78
N THR A 25 -47.42 -72.37 -4.81
CA THR A 25 -46.63 -73.31 -4.05
C THR A 25 -46.01 -74.38 -4.97
N THR A 26 -44.76 -74.71 -4.75
CA THR A 26 -44.24 -76.06 -4.93
C THR A 26 -43.07 -76.24 -3.98
N ASP A 27 -43.21 -77.17 -3.09
CA ASP A 27 -42.19 -77.83 -2.27
C ASP A 27 -41.00 -78.22 -3.13
N LEU A 28 -39.81 -78.10 -2.57
CA LEU A 28 -38.79 -79.17 -2.66
C LEU A 28 -37.57 -78.72 -1.78
N GLN A 29 -37.33 -79.53 -0.82
CA GLN A 29 -36.17 -79.98 -0.06
C GLN A 29 -34.86 -79.12 -0.11
N PRO A 30 -34.21 -78.96 1.06
CA PRO A 30 -32.97 -78.21 1.17
C PRO A 30 -31.75 -79.05 0.78
N PRO A 31 -30.81 -78.53 0.03
CA PRO A 31 -29.46 -79.09 -0.04
C PRO A 31 -28.60 -78.60 1.10
N GLU A 32 -27.79 -79.50 1.55
CA GLU A 32 -26.84 -79.52 2.64
C GLU A 32 -25.95 -78.24 2.72
N ARG A 33 -25.75 -77.90 3.96
CA ARG A 33 -24.72 -76.96 4.34
C ARG A 33 -23.33 -77.48 4.01
N THR A 34 -22.70 -77.01 2.95
CA THR A 34 -21.23 -76.97 2.84
C THR A 34 -20.73 -75.77 3.61
N ALA A 35 -20.06 -76.08 4.72
CA ALA A 35 -19.31 -75.08 5.47
C ALA A 35 -18.20 -74.55 4.62
N GLU A 36 -18.40 -73.34 4.02
CA GLU A 36 -17.28 -72.56 3.48
C GLU A 36 -16.47 -72.02 4.66
N ALA A 37 -15.30 -72.64 4.80
CA ALA A 37 -14.25 -72.18 5.70
C ALA A 37 -13.92 -70.69 5.40
N GLY A 38 -14.31 -69.86 6.35
CA GLY A 38 -13.92 -68.45 6.32
C GLY A 38 -12.42 -68.36 6.24
N MET A 39 -11.94 -67.98 5.07
CA MET A 39 -10.55 -67.62 4.83
C MET A 39 -10.28 -66.27 5.51
N THR A 40 -9.93 -66.35 6.81
CA THR A 40 -9.33 -65.22 7.51
C THR A 40 -8.05 -64.84 6.78
N ARG A 41 -8.07 -63.74 6.01
CA ARG A 41 -6.88 -63.17 5.43
C ARG A 41 -5.92 -62.86 6.58
N PRO A 42 -4.69 -63.37 6.58
CA PRO A 42 -3.73 -63.05 7.62
C PRO A 42 -3.45 -61.53 7.53
N ALA A 43 -3.69 -60.83 8.62
CA ALA A 43 -3.29 -59.44 8.76
C ALA A 43 -1.79 -59.35 8.45
N ARG A 44 -1.42 -58.72 7.32
CA ARG A 44 -0.03 -58.49 6.97
C ARG A 44 0.56 -57.61 8.08
N ARG A 45 1.38 -58.19 8.94
CA ARG A 45 2.17 -57.43 9.92
C ARG A 45 3.06 -56.46 9.15
N PRO A 46 2.96 -55.14 9.41
CA PRO A 46 3.81 -54.17 8.72
C PRO A 46 5.27 -54.56 8.96
N SER A 47 6.06 -54.56 7.88
CA SER A 47 7.46 -54.90 7.99
C SER A 47 8.17 -53.93 8.93
N LEU A 48 9.07 -54.38 9.75
CA LEU A 48 9.83 -53.57 10.73
C LEU A 48 10.40 -52.30 10.05
N ARG A 49 10.76 -52.39 8.78
CA ARG A 49 11.26 -51.24 7.96
C ARG A 49 10.21 -50.14 7.82
N ILE A 50 8.93 -50.45 7.61
CA ILE A 50 7.86 -49.44 7.49
C ILE A 50 7.61 -48.76 8.83
N ILE A 51 7.70 -49.51 9.94
CA ILE A 51 7.56 -48.95 11.30
C ILE A 51 8.74 -48.00 11.61
N VAL A 52 9.95 -48.40 11.28
CA VAL A 52 11.16 -47.59 11.53
C VAL A 52 11.16 -46.32 10.67
N THR A 53 10.81 -46.42 9.38
CA THR A 53 10.75 -45.20 8.51
C THR A 53 9.59 -44.28 8.93
N GLY A 54 8.46 -44.82 9.34
CA GLY A 54 7.34 -44.06 9.88
C GLY A 54 7.70 -43.30 11.18
N ALA A 55 8.39 -43.97 12.09
CA ALA A 55 8.86 -43.39 13.36
C ALA A 55 9.91 -42.31 13.13
N MET A 56 10.84 -42.50 12.17
CA MET A 56 11.84 -41.52 11.82
C MET A 56 11.24 -40.27 11.16
N MET A 57 10.26 -40.43 10.26
CA MET A 57 9.53 -39.33 9.67
C MET A 57 8.68 -38.57 10.69
N ALA A 58 8.01 -39.26 11.60
CA ALA A 58 7.26 -38.64 12.69
C ALA A 58 8.19 -37.88 13.66
N GLY A 59 9.36 -38.40 13.95
CA GLY A 59 10.39 -37.70 14.72
C GLY A 59 10.91 -36.43 14.05
N LEU A 60 11.16 -36.47 12.74
CA LEU A 60 11.57 -35.29 11.97
C LEU A 60 10.45 -34.22 11.92
N LEU A 61 9.20 -34.65 11.73
CA LEU A 61 8.05 -33.76 11.75
C LEU A 61 7.86 -33.13 13.14
N ALA A 62 7.95 -33.92 14.20
CA ALA A 62 7.84 -33.42 15.57
C ALA A 62 8.97 -32.43 15.92
N THR A 63 10.20 -32.71 15.48
CA THR A 63 11.34 -31.79 15.65
C THR A 63 11.12 -30.50 14.84
N GLY A 64 10.60 -30.60 13.62
CA GLY A 64 10.26 -29.45 12.78
C GLY A 64 9.18 -28.57 13.41
N ILE A 65 8.10 -29.19 13.91
CA ILE A 65 7.00 -28.49 14.61
C ILE A 65 7.51 -27.84 15.90
N PHE A 66 8.33 -28.57 16.68
CA PHE A 66 8.92 -28.03 17.91
C PHE A 66 9.85 -26.84 17.62
N ALA A 67 10.75 -26.96 16.64
CA ALA A 67 11.61 -25.86 16.19
C ALA A 67 10.82 -24.67 15.66
N TYR A 68 9.70 -24.92 14.98
CA TYR A 68 8.77 -23.86 14.54
C TYR A 68 8.08 -23.18 15.71
N ALA A 69 7.60 -23.93 16.69
CA ALA A 69 6.94 -23.40 17.89
C ALA A 69 7.89 -22.59 18.79
N GLU A 70 9.15 -23.02 18.90
CA GLU A 70 10.16 -22.36 19.71
C GLU A 70 10.85 -21.14 19.03
N ARG A 71 10.60 -20.89 17.73
CA ARG A 71 11.18 -19.74 16.99
C ARG A 71 10.92 -18.41 17.71
N GLY A 72 9.70 -18.24 18.26
CA GLY A 72 9.33 -17.03 18.98
C GLY A 72 10.16 -16.82 20.26
N ARG A 73 10.42 -17.88 21.02
CA ARG A 73 11.21 -17.80 22.27
C ARG A 73 12.70 -17.59 22.01
N LEU A 74 13.24 -18.23 20.97
CA LEU A 74 14.62 -18.04 20.56
C LEU A 74 14.87 -16.62 20.05
N SER A 75 13.93 -16.08 19.25
CA SER A 75 14.04 -14.71 18.74
C SER A 75 13.92 -13.67 19.85
N THR A 76 12.99 -13.85 20.81
CA THR A 76 12.88 -12.95 21.97
C THR A 76 14.10 -13.01 22.87
N GLY A 77 14.63 -14.19 23.13
CA GLY A 77 15.88 -14.36 23.90
C GLY A 77 17.08 -13.68 23.25
N PHE A 78 17.23 -13.80 21.93
CA PHE A 78 18.28 -13.14 21.18
C PHE A 78 18.14 -11.61 21.18
N VAL A 79 16.89 -11.12 21.01
CA VAL A 79 16.61 -9.68 21.05
C VAL A 79 16.91 -9.07 22.41
N THR A 80 16.51 -9.73 23.53
CA THR A 80 16.81 -9.23 24.87
C THR A 80 18.32 -9.27 25.15
N ALA A 81 19.01 -10.34 24.85
CA ALA A 81 20.46 -10.44 24.99
C ALA A 81 21.21 -9.38 24.18
N SER A 82 20.77 -9.10 22.95
CA SER A 82 21.34 -8.04 22.11
C SER A 82 21.11 -6.64 22.71
N ALA A 83 19.91 -6.42 23.26
CA ALA A 83 19.58 -5.16 23.93
C ALA A 83 20.44 -4.94 25.19
N ASP A 84 20.70 -6.00 25.96
CA ASP A 84 21.55 -5.95 27.16
C ASP A 84 23.05 -5.80 26.79
N ALA A 85 23.45 -6.26 25.60
CA ALA A 85 24.75 -5.98 24.99
C ALA A 85 24.90 -4.55 24.44
N GLY A 86 23.92 -3.66 24.68
CA GLY A 86 23.97 -2.26 24.27
C GLY A 86 23.34 -1.93 22.91
N LEU A 87 22.72 -2.89 22.23
CA LEU A 87 22.03 -2.65 20.95
C LEU A 87 20.61 -2.09 21.17
N ARG A 88 20.53 -0.90 21.77
CA ARG A 88 19.30 -0.15 22.01
C ARG A 88 19.32 1.17 21.25
N LEU A 89 18.17 1.60 20.77
CA LEU A 89 18.03 2.88 20.09
C LEU A 89 18.32 4.02 21.08
N GLN A 90 19.36 4.78 20.83
CA GLN A 90 19.73 5.95 21.65
C GLN A 90 19.57 7.25 20.86
N THR A 91 19.82 7.19 19.54
CA THR A 91 19.87 8.38 18.71
C THR A 91 19.04 8.20 17.44
N ILE A 92 18.27 9.22 17.10
CA ILE A 92 17.58 9.35 15.82
C ILE A 92 18.20 10.57 15.11
N GLU A 93 18.96 10.32 14.04
CA GLU A 93 19.52 11.37 13.21
C GLU A 93 18.55 11.66 12.06
N VAL A 94 18.25 12.94 11.81
CA VAL A 94 17.39 13.39 10.71
C VAL A 94 18.18 14.33 9.83
N GLN A 95 18.23 14.04 8.53
CA GLN A 95 18.90 14.87 7.52
C GLN A 95 17.91 15.26 6.41
N GLY A 96 18.12 16.44 5.79
CA GLY A 96 17.30 16.93 4.67
C GLY A 96 15.94 17.51 5.07
N ARG A 97 15.69 17.72 6.36
CA ARG A 97 14.45 18.32 6.87
C ARG A 97 14.51 19.85 6.80
N ALA A 98 13.53 20.48 6.16
CA ALA A 98 13.34 21.92 6.12
C ALA A 98 11.96 22.34 6.63
N HIS A 99 10.89 21.79 6.08
CA HIS A 99 9.50 22.18 6.37
C HIS A 99 8.77 21.17 7.26
N THR A 100 9.16 19.90 7.24
CA THR A 100 8.49 18.87 8.03
C THR A 100 8.67 19.11 9.52
N PRO A 101 7.60 19.28 10.33
CA PRO A 101 7.72 19.44 11.77
C PRO A 101 8.37 18.20 12.42
N LYS A 102 9.27 18.43 13.38
CA LYS A 102 9.96 17.33 14.06
C LYS A 102 8.97 16.40 14.79
N GLU A 103 7.92 16.98 15.36
CA GLU A 103 6.87 16.28 16.09
C GLU A 103 6.11 15.30 15.18
N VAL A 104 5.84 15.70 13.95
CA VAL A 104 5.17 14.84 12.95
C VAL A 104 6.06 13.66 12.57
N LEU A 105 7.37 13.90 12.38
CA LEU A 105 8.33 12.82 12.11
C LEU A 105 8.44 11.83 13.26
N ILE A 106 8.54 12.33 14.49
CA ILE A 106 8.64 11.47 15.69
C ILE A 106 7.35 10.66 15.84
N ALA A 107 6.19 11.30 15.72
CA ALA A 107 4.90 10.62 15.83
C ALA A 107 4.73 9.53 14.77
N ALA A 108 5.02 9.85 13.50
CA ALA A 108 4.91 8.90 12.39
C ALA A 108 5.94 7.76 12.47
N SER A 109 7.11 8.02 13.06
CA SER A 109 8.15 6.98 13.20
C SER A 109 7.76 5.89 14.20
N GLU A 110 6.95 6.21 15.20
CA GLU A 110 6.63 5.32 16.35
C GLU A 110 7.88 4.76 17.06
N LEU A 111 9.02 5.42 16.91
CA LEU A 111 10.26 5.00 17.52
C LEU A 111 10.30 5.43 18.99
N THR A 112 10.67 4.49 19.86
CA THR A 112 10.86 4.76 21.28
C THR A 112 12.32 4.60 21.64
N LEU A 113 12.92 5.62 22.26
CA LEU A 113 14.30 5.51 22.74
C LEU A 113 14.41 4.38 23.78
N GLY A 114 15.50 3.63 23.70
CA GLY A 114 15.73 2.46 24.53
C GLY A 114 15.18 1.14 23.98
N GLN A 115 14.35 1.17 22.93
CA GLN A 115 13.87 -0.08 22.29
C GLN A 115 15.02 -0.85 21.64
N PRO A 116 14.94 -2.20 21.58
CA PRO A 116 15.99 -3.01 20.96
C PRO A 116 16.12 -2.67 19.46
N MET A 117 17.35 -2.43 19.00
CA MET A 117 17.61 -2.08 17.60
C MET A 117 17.13 -3.14 16.61
N LEU A 118 17.18 -4.41 16.99
CA LEU A 118 16.82 -5.52 16.10
C LEU A 118 15.29 -5.68 15.89
N THR A 119 14.46 -5.10 16.77
CA THR A 119 13.00 -5.13 16.61
C THR A 119 12.48 -4.07 15.64
N ILE A 120 13.30 -3.08 15.29
CA ILE A 120 12.90 -2.00 14.39
C ILE A 120 12.83 -2.53 12.96
N SER A 121 11.63 -2.55 12.37
CA SER A 121 11.45 -2.87 10.96
C SER A 121 11.70 -1.64 10.11
N LEU A 122 12.83 -1.60 9.38
CA LEU A 122 13.14 -0.47 8.49
C LEU A 122 12.12 -0.30 7.35
N PRO A 123 11.61 -1.38 6.70
CA PRO A 123 10.57 -1.23 5.69
C PRO A 123 9.28 -0.62 6.25
N ALA A 124 8.80 -1.10 7.39
CA ALA A 124 7.59 -0.55 8.00
C ALA A 124 7.77 0.91 8.44
N LEU A 125 8.97 1.27 8.93
CA LEU A 125 9.32 2.65 9.28
C LEU A 125 9.35 3.53 8.02
N HIS A 126 9.93 3.06 6.93
CA HIS A 126 9.95 3.75 5.65
C HIS A 126 8.52 4.01 5.16
N GLU A 127 7.66 3.00 5.13
CA GLU A 127 6.26 3.13 4.69
C GLU A 127 5.50 4.17 5.50
N ARG A 128 5.61 4.16 6.83
CA ARG A 128 4.94 5.15 7.69
C ARG A 128 5.43 6.58 7.43
N LEU A 129 6.73 6.77 7.31
CA LEU A 129 7.31 8.09 7.07
C LEU A 129 7.03 8.61 5.66
N ALA A 130 6.91 7.74 4.67
CA ALA A 130 6.53 8.10 3.30
C ALA A 130 5.10 8.65 3.18
N THR A 131 4.23 8.43 4.18
CA THR A 131 2.87 9.02 4.19
C THR A 131 2.85 10.49 4.59
N ILE A 132 3.94 11.04 5.09
CA ILE A 132 4.03 12.45 5.48
C ILE A 132 4.00 13.32 4.22
N GLY A 133 3.01 14.23 4.13
CA GLY A 133 2.76 15.00 2.91
C GLY A 133 3.94 15.81 2.39
N TRP A 134 4.84 16.27 3.26
CA TRP A 134 6.06 16.98 2.90
C TRP A 134 7.17 16.08 2.37
N VAL A 135 7.12 14.78 2.67
CA VAL A 135 8.16 13.84 2.28
C VAL A 135 7.92 13.37 0.85
N ARG A 136 8.89 13.60 -0.02
CA ARG A 136 8.93 13.07 -1.38
C ARG A 136 9.60 11.71 -1.40
N GLU A 137 10.78 11.63 -0.79
CA GLU A 137 11.55 10.41 -0.69
C GLU A 137 12.14 10.31 0.72
N ILE A 138 12.30 9.10 1.20
CA ILE A 138 12.95 8.84 2.47
C ILE A 138 13.84 7.61 2.38
N ALA A 139 15.06 7.71 2.88
CA ALA A 139 15.92 6.58 3.15
C ALA A 139 16.05 6.39 4.66
N VAL A 140 15.93 5.13 5.10
CA VAL A 140 16.04 4.75 6.51
C VAL A 140 17.22 3.82 6.65
N GLU A 141 18.19 4.23 7.46
CA GLU A 141 19.42 3.48 7.72
C GLU A 141 19.52 3.09 9.19
N ARG A 142 19.89 1.83 9.43
CA ARG A 142 20.28 1.38 10.77
C ARG A 142 21.79 1.49 10.91
N ARG A 143 22.23 2.35 11.80
CA ARG A 143 23.63 2.51 12.16
C ARG A 143 23.89 1.90 13.53
N MET A 144 24.51 0.75 13.50
CA MET A 144 24.89 0.05 14.72
C MET A 144 25.94 0.86 15.49
N PRO A 145 25.95 0.85 16.84
CA PRO A 145 25.11 -0.02 17.68
C PRO A 145 23.74 0.55 18.05
N SER A 146 23.49 1.88 17.92
CA SER A 146 22.37 2.52 18.65
C SER A 146 21.66 3.64 17.89
N THR A 147 21.89 3.81 16.59
CA THR A 147 21.41 4.97 15.82
C THR A 147 20.51 4.53 14.65
N ILE A 148 19.37 5.19 14.50
CA ILE A 148 18.58 5.19 13.26
C ILE A 148 18.80 6.53 12.58
N ARG A 149 19.19 6.49 11.29
CA ARG A 149 19.31 7.67 10.45
C ARG A 149 18.16 7.72 9.46
N LEU A 150 17.50 8.87 9.39
CA LEU A 150 16.45 9.22 8.46
C LEU A 150 16.99 10.29 7.50
N ILE A 151 17.01 10.00 6.22
CA ILE A 151 17.44 10.94 5.18
C ILE A 151 16.21 11.26 4.36
N LEU A 152 15.74 12.51 4.46
CA LEU A 152 14.54 12.98 3.78
C LEU A 152 14.90 13.83 2.57
N THR A 153 14.15 13.64 1.49
CA THR A 153 14.02 14.61 0.41
C THR A 153 12.61 15.19 0.49
N GLU A 154 12.51 16.46 0.83
CA GLU A 154 11.21 17.13 0.92
C GLU A 154 10.69 17.58 -0.43
N ARG A 155 9.37 17.70 -0.57
CA ARG A 155 8.70 18.28 -1.73
C ARG A 155 8.98 19.77 -1.79
N VAL A 156 9.19 20.31 -2.99
CA VAL A 156 9.43 21.74 -3.22
C VAL A 156 8.11 22.39 -3.64
N PRO A 157 7.56 23.32 -2.84
CA PRO A 157 6.36 24.05 -3.21
C PRO A 157 6.56 24.83 -4.50
N MET A 158 5.65 24.66 -5.48
CA MET A 158 5.75 25.29 -6.78
C MET A 158 4.61 26.28 -7.07
N ALA A 159 3.39 25.93 -6.68
CA ALA A 159 2.20 26.70 -6.97
C ALA A 159 1.07 26.43 -5.97
N LEU A 160 0.03 27.27 -6.02
CA LEU A 160 -1.21 27.10 -5.28
C LEU A 160 -2.30 26.56 -6.22
N LEU A 161 -2.69 25.31 -6.07
CA LEU A 161 -3.81 24.73 -6.81
C LEU A 161 -5.14 25.24 -6.24
N GLN A 162 -5.96 25.83 -7.09
CA GLN A 162 -7.34 26.20 -6.74
C GLN A 162 -8.24 24.96 -6.79
N THR A 163 -8.91 24.66 -5.68
CA THR A 163 -9.88 23.58 -5.56
C THR A 163 -11.22 24.15 -5.05
N GLU A 164 -12.27 23.34 -5.05
CA GLU A 164 -13.56 23.72 -4.47
C GLU A 164 -13.47 24.04 -2.97
N ALA A 165 -12.56 23.39 -2.25
CA ALA A 165 -12.31 23.59 -0.82
C ALA A 165 -11.33 24.75 -0.52
N GLY A 166 -10.86 25.49 -1.54
CA GLY A 166 -9.86 26.54 -1.40
C GLY A 166 -8.52 26.18 -2.06
N HIS A 167 -7.46 26.85 -1.65
CA HIS A 167 -6.14 26.63 -2.22
C HIS A 167 -5.41 25.46 -1.54
N ARG A 168 -4.62 24.71 -2.33
CA ARG A 168 -3.73 23.66 -1.86
C ARG A 168 -2.35 23.88 -2.47
N VAL A 169 -1.31 23.68 -1.67
CA VAL A 169 0.07 23.76 -2.19
C VAL A 169 0.38 22.52 -3.00
N ILE A 170 0.95 22.71 -4.19
CA ILE A 170 1.43 21.62 -5.05
C ILE A 170 2.93 21.76 -5.29
N ASP A 171 3.57 20.61 -5.50
CA ASP A 171 4.98 20.52 -5.84
C ASP A 171 5.24 20.57 -7.36
N GLU A 172 6.50 20.44 -7.74
CA GLU A 172 6.97 20.46 -9.14
C GLU A 172 6.43 19.30 -10.01
N HIS A 173 5.81 18.28 -9.41
CA HIS A 173 5.16 17.17 -10.11
C HIS A 173 3.64 17.32 -10.18
N GLY A 174 3.09 18.35 -9.54
CA GLY A 174 1.66 18.58 -9.41
C GLY A 174 1.01 17.82 -8.25
N ASP A 175 1.82 17.17 -7.40
CA ASP A 175 1.33 16.48 -6.22
C ASP A 175 0.99 17.46 -5.11
N ILE A 176 -0.13 17.22 -4.41
CA ILE A 176 -0.54 18.05 -3.28
C ILE A 176 0.36 17.77 -2.07
N ILE A 177 0.93 18.83 -1.50
CA ILE A 177 1.70 18.77 -0.25
C ILE A 177 0.72 18.83 0.91
N SER A 178 0.33 17.67 1.43
CA SER A 178 -0.58 17.58 2.57
C SER A 178 0.08 18.15 3.84
N GLY A 179 -0.68 18.96 4.58
CA GLY A 179 -0.16 19.64 5.79
C GLY A 179 0.61 20.93 5.52
N ALA A 180 0.78 21.35 4.25
CA ALA A 180 1.25 22.69 3.94
C ALA A 180 0.12 23.71 4.12
N ASP A 181 0.39 24.81 4.81
CA ASP A 181 -0.54 25.93 4.94
C ASP A 181 -0.46 26.81 3.69
N PRO A 182 -1.51 26.91 2.84
CA PRO A 182 -1.48 27.74 1.66
C PRO A 182 -1.22 29.24 1.94
N ALA A 183 -1.59 29.72 3.12
CA ALA A 183 -1.39 31.11 3.51
C ALA A 183 0.11 31.46 3.61
N ALA A 184 0.95 30.51 4.04
CA ALA A 184 2.39 30.69 4.10
C ALA A 184 3.04 30.78 2.71
N PHE A 185 2.34 30.34 1.66
CA PHE A 185 2.80 30.29 0.27
C PHE A 185 2.02 31.22 -0.66
N GLY A 186 1.38 32.26 -0.11
CA GLY A 186 0.58 33.23 -0.88
C GLY A 186 1.33 34.00 -1.96
N HIS A 187 2.66 33.92 -1.98
CA HIS A 187 3.52 34.49 -3.01
C HIS A 187 3.61 33.60 -4.28
N LEU A 188 3.17 32.34 -4.21
CA LEU A 188 3.20 31.43 -5.34
C LEU A 188 2.03 31.71 -6.30
N THR A 189 2.25 31.43 -7.59
CA THR A 189 1.24 31.55 -8.62
C THR A 189 0.07 30.60 -8.37
N VAL A 190 -1.16 31.10 -8.52
CA VAL A 190 -2.35 30.27 -8.42
C VAL A 190 -2.58 29.52 -9.74
N VAL A 191 -2.83 28.23 -9.65
CA VAL A 191 -3.09 27.34 -10.79
C VAL A 191 -4.53 26.83 -10.69
N ALA A 192 -5.32 26.97 -11.77
CA ALA A 192 -6.71 26.57 -11.82
C ALA A 192 -7.02 25.76 -13.09
N GLY A 193 -8.04 24.91 -13.00
CA GLY A 193 -8.55 24.09 -14.10
C GLY A 193 -8.42 22.60 -13.86
N SER A 194 -9.20 21.82 -14.63
CA SER A 194 -9.08 20.35 -14.62
C SER A 194 -7.72 19.94 -15.16
N SER A 195 -7.06 18.95 -14.52
CA SER A 195 -5.72 18.47 -14.89
C SER A 195 -4.62 19.55 -14.87
N ALA A 196 -4.91 20.73 -14.29
CA ALA A 196 -3.94 21.84 -14.27
C ALA A 196 -2.72 21.51 -13.42
N ALA A 197 -2.87 20.80 -12.32
CA ALA A 197 -1.78 20.46 -11.40
C ALA A 197 -0.63 19.72 -12.11
N SER A 198 -0.94 18.66 -12.84
CA SER A 198 0.06 17.84 -13.55
C SER A 198 0.70 18.55 -14.76
N ASN A 199 0.05 19.62 -15.27
CA ASN A 199 0.53 20.38 -16.44
C ASN A 199 1.13 21.73 -16.05
N ALA A 200 1.13 22.10 -14.77
CA ALA A 200 1.61 23.41 -14.31
C ALA A 200 3.13 23.60 -14.43
N ALA A 201 3.91 22.59 -14.11
CA ALA A 201 5.36 22.70 -14.06
C ALA A 201 6.00 23.11 -15.40
N PRO A 202 5.64 22.48 -16.54
CA PRO A 202 6.15 22.91 -17.84
C PRO A 202 5.81 24.36 -18.15
N LEU A 203 4.58 24.79 -17.88
CA LEU A 203 4.17 26.18 -18.09
C LEU A 203 4.96 27.15 -17.21
N LEU A 204 4.98 26.91 -15.89
CA LEU A 204 5.66 27.82 -14.96
C LEU A 204 7.16 27.93 -15.26
N ASN A 205 7.79 26.87 -15.76
CA ASN A 205 9.16 26.91 -16.22
C ASN A 205 9.32 27.80 -17.49
N ILE A 206 8.32 27.79 -18.38
CA ILE A 206 8.30 28.71 -19.52
C ILE A 206 8.12 30.15 -19.03
N LEU A 207 7.17 30.44 -18.16
CA LEU A 207 6.90 31.77 -17.67
C LEU A 207 8.11 32.39 -16.94
N ARG A 208 8.85 31.58 -16.18
CA ARG A 208 10.08 31.99 -15.48
C ARG A 208 11.23 32.37 -16.39
N THR A 209 11.16 32.08 -17.71
CA THR A 209 12.21 32.53 -18.65
C THR A 209 12.22 34.04 -18.83
N GLU A 210 11.12 34.74 -18.53
CA GLU A 210 10.99 36.20 -18.54
C GLU A 210 10.64 36.67 -17.12
N PRO A 211 11.63 36.89 -16.24
CA PRO A 211 11.40 37.08 -14.80
C PRO A 211 10.58 38.35 -14.47
N GLU A 212 10.77 39.42 -15.20
CA GLU A 212 10.06 40.70 -14.99
C GLU A 212 8.56 40.51 -15.26
N LEU A 213 8.24 39.96 -16.43
CA LEU A 213 6.85 39.65 -16.78
C LEU A 213 6.24 38.59 -15.87
N PHE A 214 7.04 37.58 -15.45
CA PHE A 214 6.55 36.53 -14.52
C PHE A 214 6.19 37.11 -13.13
N ALA A 215 6.86 38.15 -12.66
CA ALA A 215 6.54 38.80 -11.40
C ALA A 215 5.13 39.41 -11.38
N GLU A 216 4.60 39.76 -12.55
CA GLU A 216 3.24 40.28 -12.72
C GLU A 216 2.19 39.13 -12.76
N VAL A 217 2.60 37.88 -12.93
CA VAL A 217 1.67 36.75 -12.97
C VAL A 217 1.15 36.41 -11.58
N TRP A 218 -0.15 36.47 -11.36
CA TRP A 218 -0.74 36.05 -10.11
C TRP A 218 -1.49 34.70 -10.23
N ALA A 219 -2.07 34.37 -11.43
CA ALA A 219 -2.73 33.10 -11.65
C ALA A 219 -2.59 32.62 -13.09
N VAL A 220 -2.72 31.32 -13.27
CA VAL A 220 -2.81 30.66 -14.57
C VAL A 220 -3.99 29.69 -14.57
N THR A 221 -4.74 29.64 -15.68
CA THR A 221 -5.89 28.74 -15.81
C THR A 221 -5.71 27.82 -17.01
N TYR A 222 -5.80 26.52 -16.78
CA TYR A 222 -5.76 25.53 -17.84
C TYR A 222 -7.14 25.34 -18.45
N GLN A 223 -7.32 25.78 -19.69
CA GLN A 223 -8.62 25.84 -20.36
C GLN A 223 -8.81 24.64 -21.28
N SER A 224 -9.88 23.87 -21.02
CA SER A 224 -10.30 22.73 -21.87
C SER A 224 -9.17 21.75 -22.19
N GLU A 225 -8.21 21.61 -21.28
CA GLU A 225 -7.04 20.72 -21.40
C GLU A 225 -6.15 20.99 -22.64
N ARG A 226 -6.16 22.22 -23.15
CA ARG A 226 -5.44 22.56 -24.37
C ARG A 226 -4.53 23.77 -24.26
N ARG A 227 -5.00 24.85 -23.63
CA ARG A 227 -4.28 26.11 -23.59
C ARG A 227 -4.26 26.68 -22.19
N TRP A 228 -3.34 27.60 -21.98
CA TRP A 228 -3.22 28.35 -20.76
C TRP A 228 -3.63 29.80 -20.92
N ASP A 229 -4.47 30.27 -20.01
CA ASP A 229 -4.76 31.68 -19.84
C ASP A 229 -3.93 32.16 -18.63
N VAL A 230 -3.04 33.14 -18.85
CA VAL A 230 -2.19 33.76 -17.82
C VAL A 230 -2.85 35.05 -17.37
N HIS A 231 -3.01 35.23 -16.08
CA HIS A 231 -3.63 36.41 -15.48
C HIS A 231 -2.55 37.29 -14.82
N LEU A 232 -2.42 38.51 -15.31
CA LEU A 232 -1.49 39.49 -14.78
C LEU A 232 -2.16 40.36 -13.70
N ARG A 233 -1.38 40.89 -12.77
CA ARG A 233 -1.84 41.75 -11.65
C ARG A 233 -2.54 43.01 -12.10
N ASN A 234 -2.19 43.53 -13.28
CA ASN A 234 -2.82 44.69 -13.91
C ASN A 234 -4.19 44.42 -14.53
N GLY A 235 -4.70 43.18 -14.39
CA GLY A 235 -6.00 42.76 -14.94
C GLY A 235 -5.97 42.23 -16.37
N ILE A 236 -4.81 42.26 -17.04
CA ILE A 236 -4.65 41.69 -18.38
C ILE A 236 -4.69 40.19 -18.31
N ARG A 237 -5.40 39.58 -19.28
CA ARG A 237 -5.44 38.13 -19.49
C ARG A 237 -4.75 37.79 -20.80
N VAL A 238 -3.65 37.08 -20.71
CA VAL A 238 -2.87 36.61 -21.86
C VAL A 238 -3.28 35.16 -22.19
N ARG A 239 -3.73 34.94 -23.42
CA ARG A 239 -4.03 33.59 -23.91
C ARG A 239 -2.83 33.02 -24.62
N LEU A 240 -2.16 32.07 -24.01
CA LEU A 240 -1.03 31.38 -24.63
C LEU A 240 -1.53 30.35 -25.64
N PRO A 241 -0.92 30.25 -26.82
CA PRO A 241 -1.25 29.22 -27.79
C PRO A 241 -0.85 27.83 -27.29
N GLU A 242 -1.52 26.81 -27.78
CA GLU A 242 -1.18 25.42 -27.48
C GLU A 242 0.19 25.04 -28.06
N THR A 243 0.45 25.51 -29.30
CA THR A 243 1.73 25.37 -29.96
C THR A 243 2.65 26.52 -29.66
N ASP A 244 3.85 26.19 -29.17
CA ASP A 244 4.94 27.15 -28.89
C ASP A 244 4.56 28.31 -27.92
N PRO A 245 4.09 27.99 -26.72
CA PRO A 245 3.77 29.02 -25.70
C PRO A 245 5.01 29.81 -25.27
N ARG A 246 6.20 29.24 -25.39
CA ARG A 246 7.48 29.94 -25.04
C ARG A 246 7.74 31.14 -25.93
N THR A 247 7.68 30.94 -27.25
CA THR A 247 7.90 32.08 -28.19
C THR A 247 6.83 33.15 -28.06
N ALA A 248 5.57 32.74 -27.79
CA ALA A 248 4.50 33.70 -27.54
C ALA A 248 4.74 34.50 -26.27
N TRP A 249 5.24 33.90 -25.20
CA TRP A 249 5.57 34.56 -23.94
C TRP A 249 6.74 35.54 -24.08
N SER A 250 7.84 35.12 -24.72
CA SER A 250 8.99 35.97 -24.94
C SER A 250 8.69 37.18 -25.87
N ARG A 251 7.78 37.00 -26.84
CA ARG A 251 7.36 38.16 -27.67
C ARG A 251 6.57 39.18 -26.85
N LEU A 252 5.77 38.75 -25.89
CA LEU A 252 5.04 39.65 -25.02
C LEU A 252 6.00 40.47 -24.15
N ALA A 253 7.05 39.84 -23.61
CA ALA A 253 8.06 40.52 -22.79
C ALA A 253 8.86 41.61 -23.52
N VAL A 254 8.90 41.60 -24.85
CA VAL A 254 9.57 42.66 -25.67
C VAL A 254 8.64 43.84 -25.91
N ILE A 255 7.33 43.67 -25.75
CA ILE A 255 6.34 44.74 -26.04
C ILE A 255 5.96 45.52 -24.79
N ASP A 256 6.17 44.92 -23.60
CA ASP A 256 5.86 45.51 -22.30
C ASP A 256 7.04 46.40 -21.85
#